data_6c4bcfec80e905290203b94df17250ac
#
_entry.id   6c4bcfec80e905290203b94df17250ac
#
_cell.length_a   1.000
_cell.length_b   1.000
_cell.length_c   1.000
_cell.angle_alpha   90.00
_cell.angle_beta   90.00
_cell.angle_gamma   90.00
#
_symmetry.space_group_name_H-M   'P 1'
#
loop_
_entity.id
_entity.type
_entity.pdbx_description
1 polymer ?
#
loop_
_entity_poly.entity_id
_entity_poly.type
_entity_poly.pdbx_seq_one_letter_code
_entity_poly.pdbx_strand_id
1 'polypeptide(L)' 'MGGLVAIAIIAVFFVLMVLAFVYASRYKKVGPN' A
#
# COMPACT_ATOMS: atom_id res chain seq x y z
N MET A 1 18.44 -19.26 2.49
CA MET A 1 18.33 -18.09 2.00
C MET A 1 16.97 -17.55 1.88
N GLY A 2 16.15 -17.46 2.86
CA GLY A 2 14.83 -16.89 2.77
C GLY A 2 14.84 -15.38 2.89
N GLY A 3 15.99 -14.81 3.04
CA GLY A 3 16.06 -13.37 3.22
C GLY A 3 15.51 -12.60 2.05
N LEU A 4 15.84 -13.03 0.85
CA LEU A 4 15.39 -12.34 -0.34
C LEU A 4 13.88 -12.41 -0.48
N VAL A 5 13.32 -13.55 -0.18
CA VAL A 5 11.87 -13.71 -0.30
C VAL A 5 11.17 -12.83 0.71
N ALA A 6 11.68 -12.78 1.92
CA ALA A 6 11.07 -11.94 2.94
C ALA A 6 11.11 -10.48 2.55
N ILE A 7 12.22 -10.04 2.02
CA ILE A 7 12.36 -8.65 1.61
C ILE A 7 11.39 -8.34 0.48
N ALA A 8 11.25 -9.28 -0.45
CA ALA A 8 10.34 -9.06 -1.56
C ALA A 8 8.90 -8.92 -1.08
N ILE A 9 8.51 -9.76 -0.16
CA ILE A 9 7.15 -9.70 0.37
C ILE A 9 6.92 -8.38 1.08
N ILE A 10 7.88 -7.95 1.87
CA ILE A 10 7.75 -6.70 2.60
C ILE A 10 7.67 -5.54 1.62
N ALA A 11 8.48 -5.58 0.59
CA ALA A 11 8.49 -4.51 -0.39
C ALA A 11 7.14 -4.41 -1.09
N VAL A 12 6.59 -5.53 -1.48
CA VAL A 12 5.31 -5.55 -2.15
C VAL A 12 4.22 -5.00 -1.23
N PHE A 13 4.27 -5.43 0.01
CA PHE A 13 3.29 -4.96 0.98
C PHE A 13 3.40 -3.46 1.17
N PHE A 14 4.61 -2.97 1.25
CA PHE A 14 4.83 -1.55 1.44
C PHE A 14 4.27 -0.75 0.27
N VAL A 15 4.56 -1.21 -0.93
CA VAL A 15 4.10 -0.53 -2.12
C VAL A 15 2.57 -0.50 -2.16
N LEU A 16 1.96 -1.63 -1.85
CA LEU A 16 0.52 -1.70 -1.86
C LEU A 16 -0.09 -0.74 -0.85
N MET A 17 0.53 -0.67 0.31
CA MET A 17 0.03 0.24 1.34
C MET A 17 0.12 1.68 0.90
N VAL A 18 1.24 2.05 0.33
CA VAL A 18 1.44 3.42 -0.12
C VAL A 18 0.45 3.75 -1.22
N LEU A 19 0.28 2.83 -2.16
CA LEU A 19 -0.64 3.05 -3.25
C LEU A 19 -2.06 3.21 -2.73
N ALA A 20 -2.45 2.39 -1.80
CA ALA A 20 -3.78 2.48 -1.24
C ALA A 20 -3.99 3.81 -0.54
N PHE A 21 -2.96 4.26 0.16
CA PHE A 21 -3.05 5.52 0.86
C PHE A 21 -3.19 6.67 -0.12
N VAL A 22 -2.38 6.68 -1.15
CA VAL A 22 -2.41 7.74 -2.14
C VAL A 22 -3.75 7.74 -2.85
N TYR A 23 -4.25 6.56 -3.16
CA TYR A 23 -5.52 6.45 -3.84
C TYR A 23 -6.65 7.04 -3.00
N ALA A 24 -6.68 6.66 -1.75
CA ALA A 24 -7.73 7.15 -0.86
C ALA A 24 -7.62 8.65 -0.68
N SER A 25 -6.40 9.14 -0.65
CA SER A 25 -6.19 10.56 -0.47
C SER A 25 -6.67 11.34 -1.68
N ARG A 26 -6.41 10.78 -2.84
CA ARG A 26 -6.81 11.46 -4.05
C ARG A 26 -8.31 11.38 -4.27
N TYR A 27 -8.88 10.28 -3.87
CA TYR A 27 -10.30 10.10 -4.06
C TYR A 27 -11.06 10.84 -2.99
N LYS A 28 -11.44 12.01 -3.29
CA LYS A 28 -12.19 12.75 -2.33
C LYS A 28 -13.53 12.10 -2.14
N LYS A 29 -13.66 11.32 -1.19
CA LYS A 29 -14.92 10.68 -0.97
C LYS A 29 -15.89 11.67 -0.41
N VAL A 30 -16.73 12.09 -1.12
CA VAL A 30 -17.74 12.99 -0.66
C VAL A 30 -18.70 12.27 0.24
N GLY A 31 -18.22 11.71 1.23
CA GLY A 31 -19.06 10.91 2.05
C GLY A 31 -20.04 11.77 2.77
N PRO A 32 -21.04 11.26 3.09
CA PRO A 32 -22.01 11.98 3.86
C PRO A 32 -21.48 11.98 5.20
N ASN A 33 -21.15 11.67 5.56
CA ASN A 33 -20.80 11.75 6.68
C ASN A 33 -20.76 12.17 7.11
#